data_be1ad5c1d39967c39c1dd600a15ea51b
#
_entry.id   be1ad5c1d39967c39c1dd600a15ea51b
#
_cell.length_a   1.000
_cell.length_b   1.000
_cell.length_c   1.000
_cell.angle_alpha   90.00
_cell.angle_beta   90.00
_cell.angle_gamma   90.00
#
_symmetry.space_group_name_H-M   'P 1'
#
loop_
_entity.id
_entity.type
_entity.pdbx_description
1 polymer ?
#
loop_
_entity_poly.entity_id
_entity_poly.type
_entity_poly.pdbx_seq_one_letter_code
_entity_poly.pdbx_strand_id
1 'polypeptide(L)'
;MTGVKATGARSQGAISVEPDERERGLRVTIRFPRIASLATIVRRVRRIFDLSADPLAIGEDLARDPLLAPLVAGRPGLRVPGAWDGFEVAVRAMLGQQITVTGALKLAAKLVAAYGEKLCPIDGESLTHTFPTPERLAQADLRSLGMPTIRADALSALARAAAADAGLFRPTQSLEGAIAKLRSLRGIGEWTAQYIAMRVLREPDAFPAADIGLMRALTPPGGARPAASEVLARAEAWRPWRAYAAQHLWTGDAEAVRASARTNSKDNLDAQPDAASNVLYRPGRKPGRDDAPHP
;
A
#
# COMPACT_ATOMS: atom_id res chain seq x y z
N MET A 1 -9.15 -4.13 6.40
CA MET A 1 -10.40 -4.63 5.76
C MET A 1 -10.64 -3.86 4.47
N THR A 2 -10.97 -4.54 3.41
CA THR A 2 -11.18 -3.91 2.09
C THR A 2 -12.55 -4.31 1.58
N GLY A 3 -13.42 -3.31 1.33
CA GLY A 3 -14.68 -3.52 0.64
C GLY A 3 -14.43 -3.77 -0.85
N VAL A 4 -15.01 -4.82 -1.40
CA VAL A 4 -14.69 -5.31 -2.74
C VAL A 4 -15.89 -5.21 -3.66
N LYS A 5 -15.67 -4.63 -4.84
CA LYS A 5 -16.60 -4.69 -5.97
C LYS A 5 -16.10 -5.69 -7.00
N ALA A 6 -16.88 -6.72 -7.30
CA ALA A 6 -16.63 -7.56 -8.46
C ALA A 6 -17.38 -6.99 -9.66
N THR A 7 -16.68 -6.79 -10.77
CA THR A 7 -17.21 -6.27 -12.03
C THR A 7 -18.21 -7.27 -12.64
N GLY A 8 -19.43 -6.83 -12.91
CA GLY A 8 -20.50 -7.61 -13.50
C GLY A 8 -21.67 -7.81 -12.54
N ALA A 9 -22.68 -6.90 -12.60
CA ALA A 9 -23.88 -6.82 -11.76
C ALA A 9 -23.58 -6.74 -10.25
N ARG A 10 -23.63 -5.56 -9.73
CA ARG A 10 -23.75 -5.03 -8.33
C ARG A 10 -23.74 -6.06 -7.18
N SER A 11 -22.71 -6.89 -7.07
CA SER A 11 -22.50 -7.72 -5.89
C SER A 11 -21.44 -7.07 -5.01
N GLN A 12 -21.83 -6.69 -3.81
CA GLN A 12 -20.95 -6.15 -2.78
C GLN A 12 -20.67 -7.23 -1.74
N GLY A 13 -19.52 -7.18 -1.11
CA GLY A 13 -19.14 -8.11 -0.05
C GLY A 13 -17.94 -7.63 0.73
N ALA A 14 -17.61 -8.34 1.80
CA ALA A 14 -16.44 -8.06 2.65
C ALA A 14 -15.50 -9.28 2.68
N ILE A 15 -14.22 -8.99 2.81
CA ILE A 15 -13.17 -9.99 2.99
C ILE A 15 -12.36 -9.56 4.21
N SER A 16 -12.28 -10.44 5.21
CA SER A 16 -11.38 -10.31 6.35
C SER A 16 -10.23 -11.28 6.18
N VAL A 17 -9.01 -10.83 6.45
CA VAL A 17 -7.81 -11.66 6.44
C VAL A 17 -7.08 -11.48 7.76
N GLU A 18 -6.80 -12.59 8.43
CA GLU A 18 -6.14 -12.62 9.73
C GLU A 18 -4.99 -13.64 9.68
N PRO A 19 -3.90 -13.41 10.45
CA PRO A 19 -2.88 -14.43 10.63
C PRO A 19 -3.48 -15.67 11.32
N ASP A 20 -3.11 -16.84 10.86
CA ASP A 20 -3.39 -18.10 11.54
C ASP A 20 -2.06 -18.66 12.06
N GLU A 21 -1.78 -18.40 13.33
CA GLU A 21 -0.52 -18.80 13.95
C GLU A 21 -0.39 -20.33 14.06
N ARG A 22 -1.52 -21.07 14.20
CA ARG A 22 -1.54 -22.54 14.31
C ARG A 22 -1.15 -23.19 13.00
N GLU A 23 -1.74 -22.72 11.91
CA GLU A 23 -1.51 -23.25 10.57
C GLU A 23 -0.34 -22.55 9.84
N ARG A 24 0.33 -21.59 10.48
CA ARG A 24 1.37 -20.74 9.87
C ARG A 24 0.91 -20.13 8.55
N GLY A 25 -0.33 -19.67 8.52
CA GLY A 25 -1.00 -19.23 7.31
C GLY A 25 -1.85 -17.98 7.50
N LEU A 26 -2.73 -17.76 6.55
CA LEU A 26 -3.73 -16.70 6.60
C LEU A 26 -5.12 -17.32 6.61
N ARG A 27 -5.94 -16.93 7.59
CA ARG A 27 -7.37 -17.21 7.61
C ARG A 27 -8.10 -16.14 6.84
N VAL A 28 -8.84 -16.56 5.81
CA VAL A 28 -9.60 -15.64 4.95
C VAL A 28 -11.08 -15.89 5.14
N THR A 29 -11.80 -14.92 5.67
CA THR A 29 -13.26 -14.93 5.77
C THR A 29 -13.85 -14.13 4.62
N ILE A 30 -14.67 -14.78 3.79
CA ILE A 30 -15.27 -14.18 2.59
C ILE A 30 -16.79 -14.12 2.79
N ARG A 31 -17.34 -12.90 2.87
CA ARG A 31 -18.78 -12.64 2.88
C ARG A 31 -19.16 -12.02 1.55
N PHE A 32 -19.50 -12.87 0.59
CA PHE A 32 -19.80 -12.44 -0.77
C PHE A 32 -20.97 -13.26 -1.34
N PRO A 33 -21.97 -12.63 -1.99
CA PRO A 33 -23.20 -13.30 -2.36
C PRO A 33 -23.07 -14.26 -3.55
N ARG A 34 -21.92 -14.29 -4.24
CA ARG A 34 -21.73 -15.13 -5.45
C ARG A 34 -20.54 -16.06 -5.30
N ILE A 35 -20.82 -17.35 -5.23
CA ILE A 35 -19.77 -18.39 -5.13
C ILE A 35 -18.85 -18.45 -6.36
N ALA A 36 -19.38 -18.11 -7.54
CA ALA A 36 -18.59 -18.04 -8.77
C ALA A 36 -17.42 -17.04 -8.72
N SER A 37 -17.45 -16.08 -7.79
CA SER A 37 -16.36 -15.11 -7.58
C SER A 37 -15.25 -15.64 -6.68
N LEU A 38 -15.41 -16.77 -6.01
CA LEU A 38 -14.49 -17.29 -4.99
C LEU A 38 -13.07 -17.46 -5.53
N ALA A 39 -12.89 -18.12 -6.67
CA ALA A 39 -11.58 -18.33 -7.26
C ALA A 39 -10.85 -17.01 -7.58
N THR A 40 -11.60 -16.00 -8.03
CA THR A 40 -11.05 -14.66 -8.31
C THR A 40 -10.67 -13.94 -7.02
N ILE A 41 -11.48 -14.06 -5.97
CA ILE A 41 -11.20 -13.47 -4.65
C ILE A 41 -9.94 -14.11 -4.06
N VAL A 42 -9.86 -15.44 -4.04
CA VAL A 42 -8.68 -16.16 -3.51
C VAL A 42 -7.41 -15.76 -4.27
N ARG A 43 -7.45 -15.72 -5.61
CA ARG A 43 -6.31 -15.26 -6.42
C ARG A 43 -5.89 -13.84 -6.09
N ARG A 44 -6.82 -12.90 -5.87
CA ARG A 44 -6.52 -11.54 -5.45
C ARG A 44 -5.91 -11.47 -4.05
N VAL A 45 -6.46 -12.22 -3.10
CA VAL A 45 -5.88 -12.32 -1.74
C VAL A 45 -4.45 -12.84 -1.81
N ARG A 46 -4.20 -13.95 -2.53
CA ARG A 46 -2.83 -14.47 -2.74
C ARG A 46 -1.89 -13.41 -3.31
N ARG A 47 -2.38 -12.60 -4.24
CA ARG A 47 -1.60 -11.52 -4.87
C ARG A 47 -1.32 -10.36 -3.91
N ILE A 48 -2.29 -9.96 -3.07
CA ILE A 48 -2.10 -8.89 -2.07
C ILE A 48 -1.03 -9.27 -1.05
N PHE A 49 -1.06 -10.51 -0.59
CA PHE A 49 -0.12 -11.01 0.43
C PHE A 49 1.14 -11.64 -0.17
N ASP A 50 1.31 -11.55 -1.50
CA ASP A 50 2.50 -12.05 -2.19
C ASP A 50 2.81 -13.54 -1.88
N LEU A 51 1.77 -14.37 -1.83
CA LEU A 51 1.90 -15.76 -1.38
C LEU A 51 2.57 -16.68 -2.41
N SER A 52 2.88 -16.19 -3.60
CA SER A 52 3.61 -16.93 -4.65
C SER A 52 5.11 -16.72 -4.61
N ALA A 53 5.60 -15.72 -3.88
CA ALA A 53 7.02 -15.48 -3.70
C ALA A 53 7.63 -16.49 -2.71
N ASP A 54 8.88 -16.86 -2.95
CA ASP A 54 9.73 -17.54 -1.98
C ASP A 54 10.58 -16.52 -1.20
N PRO A 55 10.13 -16.08 -0.02
CA PRO A 55 10.85 -15.05 0.72
C PRO A 55 12.17 -15.55 1.32
N LEU A 56 12.37 -16.85 1.45
CA LEU A 56 13.63 -17.40 1.96
C LEU A 56 14.72 -17.31 0.89
N ALA A 57 14.44 -17.77 -0.33
CA ALA A 57 15.39 -17.65 -1.45
C ALA A 57 15.71 -16.17 -1.76
N ILE A 58 14.69 -15.30 -1.77
CA ILE A 58 14.87 -13.85 -1.95
C ILE A 58 15.73 -13.27 -0.82
N GLY A 59 15.48 -13.68 0.42
CA GLY A 59 16.22 -13.24 1.58
C GLY A 59 17.68 -13.67 1.55
N GLU A 60 17.99 -14.90 1.11
CA GLU A 60 19.36 -15.40 0.94
C GLU A 60 20.15 -14.54 -0.07
N ASP A 61 19.51 -14.16 -1.20
CA ASP A 61 20.14 -13.29 -2.18
C ASP A 61 20.41 -11.88 -1.61
N LEU A 62 19.41 -11.27 -0.97
CA LEU A 62 19.54 -9.94 -0.39
C LEU A 62 20.50 -9.88 0.80
N ALA A 63 20.64 -10.96 1.57
CA ALA A 63 21.55 -11.03 2.71
C ALA A 63 23.04 -11.01 2.30
N ARG A 64 23.36 -11.13 1.02
CA ARG A 64 24.74 -10.93 0.51
C ARG A 64 25.20 -9.47 0.63
N ASP A 65 24.25 -8.52 0.69
CA ASP A 65 24.55 -7.11 0.96
C ASP A 65 24.64 -6.89 2.47
N PRO A 66 25.79 -6.41 3.02
CA PRO A 66 26.00 -6.22 4.45
C PRO A 66 24.98 -5.27 5.10
N LEU A 67 24.40 -4.34 4.35
CA LEU A 67 23.38 -3.40 4.84
C LEU A 67 22.00 -4.10 4.94
N LEU A 68 21.67 -4.98 4.02
CA LEU A 68 20.40 -5.69 4.02
C LEU A 68 20.41 -6.93 4.92
N ALA A 69 21.56 -7.57 5.13
CA ALA A 69 21.69 -8.79 5.93
C ALA A 69 20.99 -8.70 7.31
N PRO A 70 21.24 -7.67 8.15
CA PRO A 70 20.57 -7.56 9.45
C PRO A 70 19.05 -7.30 9.31
N LEU A 71 18.61 -6.61 8.26
CA LEU A 71 17.19 -6.35 8.01
C LEU A 71 16.46 -7.62 7.59
N VAL A 72 17.09 -8.45 6.77
CA VAL A 72 16.59 -9.75 6.34
C VAL A 72 16.53 -10.72 7.52
N ALA A 73 17.61 -10.82 8.30
CA ALA A 73 17.67 -11.67 9.47
C ALA A 73 16.61 -11.32 10.53
N GLY A 74 16.34 -10.01 10.70
CA GLY A 74 15.29 -9.54 11.61
C GLY A 74 13.85 -9.81 11.12
N ARG A 75 13.66 -10.10 9.82
CA ARG A 75 12.33 -10.31 9.20
C ARG A 75 12.40 -11.35 8.09
N PRO A 76 12.73 -12.61 8.43
CA PRO A 76 12.75 -13.69 7.45
C PRO A 76 11.32 -13.92 6.97
N GLY A 77 11.00 -13.78 5.78
CA GLY A 77 9.62 -13.95 5.28
C GLY A 77 8.91 -12.64 4.95
N LEU A 78 9.62 -11.50 4.98
CA LEU A 78 9.07 -10.24 4.53
C LEU A 78 8.65 -10.36 3.06
N ARG A 79 7.46 -9.84 2.76
CA ARG A 79 6.87 -9.86 1.43
C ARG A 79 6.54 -8.45 0.96
N VAL A 80 6.48 -8.24 -0.34
CA VAL A 80 6.02 -6.97 -0.93
C VAL A 80 4.50 -6.99 -0.99
N PRO A 81 3.78 -6.18 -0.20
CA PRO A 81 2.32 -6.16 -0.26
C PRO A 81 1.84 -5.70 -1.64
N GLY A 82 0.89 -6.43 -2.21
CA GLY A 82 0.24 -6.05 -3.46
C GLY A 82 -0.99 -5.17 -3.26
N ALA A 83 -1.83 -5.10 -4.29
CA ALA A 83 -3.04 -4.31 -4.31
C ALA A 83 -4.26 -5.15 -4.68
N TRP A 84 -5.42 -4.76 -4.16
CA TRP A 84 -6.70 -5.29 -4.61
C TRP A 84 -7.10 -4.71 -5.96
N ASP A 85 -6.93 -3.41 -6.11
CA ASP A 85 -7.29 -2.64 -7.29
C ASP A 85 -6.14 -1.69 -7.68
N GLY A 86 -5.73 -1.72 -8.94
CA GLY A 86 -4.61 -0.92 -9.44
C GLY A 86 -4.93 0.57 -9.55
N PHE A 87 -6.17 0.90 -9.90
CA PHE A 87 -6.61 2.28 -10.00
C PHE A 87 -6.62 2.95 -8.61
N GLU A 88 -7.14 2.27 -7.60
CA GLU A 88 -7.12 2.77 -6.22
C GLU A 88 -5.70 3.08 -5.76
N VAL A 89 -4.74 2.17 -6.00
CA VAL A 89 -3.34 2.39 -5.62
C VAL A 89 -2.75 3.58 -6.36
N ALA A 90 -3.00 3.71 -7.66
CA ALA A 90 -2.50 4.83 -8.45
C ALA A 90 -3.05 6.17 -7.95
N VAL A 91 -4.36 6.25 -7.66
CA VAL A 91 -4.98 7.44 -7.07
C VAL A 91 -4.37 7.76 -5.71
N ARG A 92 -4.22 6.76 -4.81
CA ARG A 92 -3.60 6.95 -3.48
C ARG A 92 -2.15 7.42 -3.58
N ALA A 93 -1.37 6.87 -4.51
CA ALA A 93 0.01 7.28 -4.74
C ALA A 93 0.09 8.76 -5.20
N MET A 94 -0.80 9.18 -6.10
CA MET A 94 -0.87 10.57 -6.55
C MET A 94 -1.37 11.52 -5.45
N LEU A 95 -2.33 11.10 -4.63
CA LEU A 95 -2.78 11.88 -3.48
C LEU A 95 -1.65 12.08 -2.46
N GLY A 96 -0.77 11.09 -2.30
CA GLY A 96 0.36 11.11 -1.37
C GLY A 96 1.58 11.93 -1.83
N GLN A 97 1.61 12.41 -3.07
CA GLN A 97 2.74 13.19 -3.56
C GLN A 97 2.91 14.48 -2.77
N GLN A 98 4.14 14.71 -2.25
CA GLN A 98 4.54 15.95 -1.56
C GLN A 98 3.68 16.36 -0.35
N ILE A 99 3.03 15.40 0.30
CA ILE A 99 2.28 15.63 1.55
C ILE A 99 2.55 14.50 2.55
N THR A 100 2.16 14.73 3.80
CA THR A 100 2.27 13.70 4.84
C THR A 100 1.32 12.53 4.59
N VAL A 101 1.64 11.35 5.12
CA VAL A 101 0.78 10.17 5.07
C VAL A 101 -0.62 10.47 5.63
N THR A 102 -0.69 11.19 6.76
CA THR A 102 -1.97 11.61 7.36
C THR A 102 -2.77 12.52 6.43
N GLY A 103 -2.12 13.47 5.74
CA GLY A 103 -2.76 14.33 4.74
C GLY A 103 -3.31 13.53 3.56
N ALA A 104 -2.53 12.57 3.05
CA ALA A 104 -2.95 11.68 1.98
C ALA A 104 -4.17 10.83 2.37
N LEU A 105 -4.17 10.29 3.58
CA LEU A 105 -5.31 9.52 4.10
C LEU A 105 -6.58 10.38 4.24
N LYS A 106 -6.47 11.61 4.74
CA LYS A 106 -7.60 12.55 4.83
C LYS A 106 -8.17 12.90 3.45
N LEU A 107 -7.31 13.15 2.45
CA LEU A 107 -7.77 13.39 1.08
C LEU A 107 -8.44 12.16 0.46
N ALA A 108 -7.86 10.98 0.64
CA ALA A 108 -8.46 9.73 0.18
C ALA A 108 -9.83 9.47 0.84
N ALA A 109 -9.97 9.74 2.15
CA ALA A 109 -11.24 9.62 2.86
C ALA A 109 -12.29 10.59 2.31
N LYS A 110 -11.94 11.88 2.08
CA LYS A 110 -12.82 12.85 1.44
C LYS A 110 -13.27 12.40 0.05
N LEU A 111 -12.33 11.91 -0.77
CA LEU A 111 -12.62 11.42 -2.11
C LEU A 111 -13.59 10.24 -2.08
N VAL A 112 -13.39 9.27 -1.18
CA VAL A 112 -14.27 8.11 -1.00
C VAL A 112 -15.64 8.52 -0.47
N ALA A 113 -15.71 9.44 0.49
CA ALA A 113 -16.98 9.94 1.02
C ALA A 113 -17.81 10.68 -0.04
N ALA A 114 -17.14 11.47 -0.92
CA ALA A 114 -17.83 12.25 -1.95
C ALA A 114 -18.25 11.41 -3.16
N TYR A 115 -17.42 10.45 -3.59
CA TYR A 115 -17.58 9.75 -4.86
C TYR A 115 -17.64 8.23 -4.75
N GLY A 116 -17.43 7.65 -3.57
CA GLY A 116 -17.60 6.22 -3.33
C GLY A 116 -19.06 5.79 -3.41
N GLU A 117 -19.29 4.52 -3.67
CA GLU A 117 -20.61 3.92 -3.60
C GLU A 117 -20.86 3.41 -2.18
N LYS A 118 -21.99 3.79 -1.58
CA LYS A 118 -22.37 3.30 -0.26
C LYS A 118 -22.50 1.78 -0.26
N LEU A 119 -21.91 1.16 0.74
CA LEU A 119 -22.09 -0.27 1.01
C LEU A 119 -23.37 -0.51 1.79
N CYS A 120 -24.05 -1.62 1.48
CA CYS A 120 -25.04 -2.14 2.41
C CYS A 120 -24.32 -2.50 3.71
N PRO A 121 -24.93 -2.22 4.89
CA PRO A 121 -24.34 -2.62 6.15
C PRO A 121 -24.04 -4.13 6.16
N ILE A 122 -22.82 -4.48 6.58
CA ILE A 122 -22.39 -5.87 6.74
C ILE A 122 -22.08 -6.03 8.22
N ASP A 123 -22.77 -6.97 8.88
CA ASP A 123 -22.63 -7.18 10.32
C ASP A 123 -21.17 -7.38 10.74
N GLY A 124 -20.77 -6.61 11.75
CA GLY A 124 -19.42 -6.62 12.30
C GLY A 124 -18.38 -5.86 11.47
N GLU A 125 -18.78 -5.13 10.40
CA GLU A 125 -17.88 -4.37 9.54
C GLU A 125 -18.09 -2.86 9.67
N SER A 126 -16.98 -2.11 9.73
CA SER A 126 -16.99 -0.63 9.76
C SER A 126 -16.91 0.01 8.37
N LEU A 127 -16.96 -0.79 7.31
CA LEU A 127 -16.85 -0.33 5.93
C LEU A 127 -18.15 0.35 5.49
N THR A 128 -18.06 1.57 5.00
CA THR A 128 -19.23 2.37 4.60
C THR A 128 -19.33 2.61 3.09
N HIS A 129 -18.21 2.59 2.39
CA HIS A 129 -18.15 2.90 0.95
C HIS A 129 -17.14 2.02 0.24
N THR A 130 -17.37 1.75 -1.05
CA THR A 130 -16.33 1.25 -1.95
C THR A 130 -15.47 2.43 -2.44
N PHE A 131 -14.25 2.13 -2.92
CA PHE A 131 -13.49 3.13 -3.65
C PHE A 131 -14.21 3.49 -4.96
N PRO A 132 -14.24 4.78 -5.37
CA PRO A 132 -14.93 5.18 -6.59
C PRO A 132 -14.28 4.58 -7.84
N THR A 133 -15.11 4.27 -8.85
CA THR A 133 -14.64 3.72 -10.12
C THR A 133 -13.95 4.78 -10.98
N PRO A 134 -13.11 4.37 -11.96
CA PRO A 134 -12.50 5.30 -12.91
C PRO A 134 -13.53 6.20 -13.61
N GLU A 135 -14.65 5.63 -14.07
CA GLU A 135 -15.70 6.37 -14.77
C GLU A 135 -16.31 7.45 -13.89
N ARG A 136 -16.51 7.15 -12.60
CA ARG A 136 -17.08 8.10 -11.65
C ARG A 136 -16.11 9.23 -11.35
N LEU A 137 -14.82 8.94 -11.17
CA LEU A 137 -13.81 9.97 -10.94
C LEU A 137 -13.48 10.80 -12.20
N ALA A 138 -13.63 10.22 -13.37
CA ALA A 138 -13.45 10.95 -14.64
C ALA A 138 -14.44 12.11 -14.81
N GLN A 139 -15.62 12.01 -14.18
CA GLN A 139 -16.70 13.00 -14.23
C GLN A 139 -16.79 13.86 -12.96
N ALA A 140 -15.93 13.61 -11.96
CA ALA A 140 -15.99 14.25 -10.66
C ALA A 140 -15.34 15.64 -10.66
N ASP A 141 -15.89 16.58 -9.91
CA ASP A 141 -15.21 17.83 -9.56
C ASP A 141 -14.23 17.60 -8.40
N LEU A 142 -13.02 17.12 -8.75
CA LEU A 142 -11.97 16.83 -7.76
C LEU A 142 -11.37 18.10 -7.14
N ARG A 143 -11.59 19.29 -7.72
CA ARG A 143 -11.12 20.57 -7.17
C ARG A 143 -11.88 20.94 -5.89
N SER A 144 -13.14 20.55 -5.79
CA SER A 144 -13.96 20.76 -4.59
C SER A 144 -13.44 20.05 -3.32
N LEU A 145 -12.54 19.07 -3.46
CA LEU A 145 -11.94 18.34 -2.32
C LEU A 145 -10.83 19.11 -1.59
N GLY A 146 -10.46 20.32 -2.06
CA GLY A 146 -9.46 21.17 -1.42
C GLY A 146 -8.02 20.76 -1.71
N MET A 147 -7.77 20.13 -2.86
CA MET A 147 -6.41 19.86 -3.35
C MET A 147 -5.97 20.87 -4.41
N PRO A 148 -4.65 21.04 -4.65
CA PRO A 148 -4.16 21.89 -5.74
C PRO A 148 -4.75 21.50 -7.09
N THR A 149 -5.11 22.48 -7.93
CA THR A 149 -5.73 22.28 -9.25
C THR A 149 -4.93 21.31 -10.12
N ILE A 150 -3.59 21.45 -10.13
CA ILE A 150 -2.71 20.58 -10.92
C ILE A 150 -2.85 19.09 -10.52
N ARG A 151 -3.06 18.81 -9.24
CA ARG A 151 -3.28 17.44 -8.73
C ARG A 151 -4.67 16.94 -9.11
N ALA A 152 -5.70 17.77 -8.96
CA ALA A 152 -7.06 17.43 -9.36
C ALA A 152 -7.13 17.09 -10.86
N ASP A 153 -6.49 17.91 -11.71
CA ASP A 153 -6.43 17.69 -13.15
C ASP A 153 -5.67 16.41 -13.52
N ALA A 154 -4.58 16.10 -12.82
CA ALA A 154 -3.81 14.88 -13.02
C ALA A 154 -4.61 13.63 -12.61
N LEU A 155 -5.33 13.67 -11.50
CA LEU A 155 -6.24 12.60 -11.08
C LEU A 155 -7.39 12.39 -12.04
N SER A 156 -7.98 13.48 -12.57
CA SER A 156 -9.03 13.39 -13.60
C SER A 156 -8.48 12.78 -14.90
N ALA A 157 -7.24 13.11 -15.29
CA ALA A 157 -6.58 12.52 -16.45
C ALA A 157 -6.32 11.00 -16.24
N LEU A 158 -5.82 10.62 -15.07
CA LEU A 158 -5.66 9.20 -14.71
C LEU A 158 -7.00 8.47 -14.76
N ALA A 159 -8.05 9.05 -14.19
CA ALA A 159 -9.39 8.43 -14.16
C ALA A 159 -9.94 8.22 -15.58
N ARG A 160 -9.80 9.21 -16.48
CA ARG A 160 -10.18 9.07 -17.89
C ARG A 160 -9.37 7.99 -18.61
N ALA A 161 -8.06 7.94 -18.39
CA ALA A 161 -7.21 6.91 -19.00
C ALA A 161 -7.60 5.50 -18.51
N ALA A 162 -7.85 5.33 -17.22
CA ALA A 162 -8.27 4.05 -16.65
C ALA A 162 -9.69 3.62 -17.06
N ALA A 163 -10.59 4.57 -17.29
CA ALA A 163 -11.92 4.30 -17.84
C ALA A 163 -11.87 3.88 -19.31
N ALA A 164 -10.94 4.45 -20.09
CA ALA A 164 -10.75 4.12 -21.50
C ALA A 164 -9.99 2.80 -21.72
N ASP A 165 -9.06 2.45 -20.84
CA ASP A 165 -8.25 1.23 -20.94
C ASP A 165 -8.35 0.39 -19.66
N ALA A 166 -9.22 -0.61 -19.67
CA ALA A 166 -9.33 -1.59 -18.57
C ALA A 166 -8.06 -2.43 -18.37
N GLY A 167 -7.12 -2.39 -19.31
CA GLY A 167 -5.83 -3.06 -19.26
C GLY A 167 -4.69 -2.16 -18.75
N LEU A 168 -4.97 -0.89 -18.39
CA LEU A 168 -3.94 0.08 -17.98
C LEU A 168 -3.01 -0.44 -16.87
N PHE A 169 -3.56 -1.19 -15.93
CA PHE A 169 -2.84 -1.75 -14.78
C PHE A 169 -2.59 -3.27 -14.92
N ARG A 170 -2.54 -3.79 -16.14
CA ARG A 170 -2.13 -5.18 -16.39
C ARG A 170 -0.61 -5.26 -16.60
N PRO A 171 0.03 -6.38 -16.22
CA PRO A 171 1.44 -6.61 -16.52
C PRO A 171 1.74 -6.40 -18.00
N THR A 172 2.91 -5.87 -18.29
CA THR A 172 3.48 -5.72 -19.63
C THR A 172 4.60 -6.74 -19.85
N GLN A 173 5.26 -6.73 -21.01
CA GLN A 173 6.34 -7.65 -21.31
C GLN A 173 7.65 -7.32 -20.56
N SER A 174 7.82 -6.06 -20.13
CA SER A 174 9.00 -5.63 -19.37
C SER A 174 8.65 -4.55 -18.37
N LEU A 175 9.49 -4.41 -17.34
CA LEU A 175 9.40 -3.33 -16.35
C LEU A 175 9.55 -1.96 -17.01
N GLU A 176 10.50 -1.81 -17.93
CA GLU A 176 10.77 -0.57 -18.65
C GLU A 176 9.54 -0.14 -19.47
N GLY A 177 8.90 -1.08 -20.16
CA GLY A 177 7.67 -0.84 -20.92
C GLY A 177 6.50 -0.42 -19.98
N ALA A 178 6.39 -1.05 -18.82
CA ALA A 178 5.42 -0.68 -17.80
C ALA A 178 5.65 0.75 -17.29
N ILE A 179 6.89 1.08 -16.95
CA ILE A 179 7.26 2.42 -16.46
C ILE A 179 7.02 3.47 -17.54
N ALA A 180 7.41 3.23 -18.78
CA ALA A 180 7.17 4.14 -19.90
C ALA A 180 5.67 4.40 -20.11
N LYS A 181 4.84 3.34 -20.12
CA LYS A 181 3.38 3.45 -20.22
C LYS A 181 2.79 4.28 -19.07
N LEU A 182 3.19 4.03 -17.84
CA LEU A 182 2.69 4.77 -16.68
C LEU A 182 3.13 6.24 -16.70
N ARG A 183 4.38 6.54 -17.07
CA ARG A 183 4.91 7.89 -17.16
C ARG A 183 4.30 8.72 -18.29
N SER A 184 3.72 8.11 -19.30
CA SER A 184 2.97 8.85 -20.32
C SER A 184 1.68 9.50 -19.77
N LEU A 185 1.24 9.10 -18.58
CA LEU A 185 0.07 9.67 -17.93
C LEU A 185 0.43 10.96 -17.17
N ARG A 186 -0.37 11.99 -17.35
CA ARG A 186 -0.17 13.28 -16.67
C ARG A 186 -0.14 13.11 -15.15
N GLY A 187 0.90 13.63 -14.50
CA GLY A 187 1.07 13.61 -13.06
C GLY A 187 1.69 12.32 -12.49
N ILE A 188 2.04 11.35 -13.35
CA ILE A 188 2.81 10.17 -12.96
C ILE A 188 4.28 10.37 -13.33
N GLY A 189 5.09 10.67 -12.32
CA GLY A 189 6.55 10.71 -12.40
C GLY A 189 7.18 9.34 -12.17
N GLU A 190 8.52 9.30 -12.23
CA GLU A 190 9.30 8.06 -12.05
C GLU A 190 8.95 7.34 -10.75
N TRP A 191 8.98 8.04 -9.61
CA TRP A 191 8.65 7.46 -8.30
C TRP A 191 7.27 6.79 -8.29
N THR A 192 6.25 7.48 -8.80
CA THR A 192 4.87 6.96 -8.83
C THR A 192 4.75 5.77 -9.77
N ALA A 193 5.41 5.80 -10.93
CA ALA A 193 5.41 4.69 -11.88
C ALA A 193 6.08 3.44 -11.27
N GLN A 194 7.24 3.59 -10.63
CA GLN A 194 7.94 2.49 -9.94
C GLN A 194 7.11 1.93 -8.78
N TYR A 195 6.47 2.80 -8.00
CA TYR A 195 5.59 2.38 -6.90
C TYR A 195 4.38 1.57 -7.42
N ILE A 196 3.74 2.02 -8.51
CA ILE A 196 2.63 1.29 -9.15
C ILE A 196 3.15 -0.05 -9.72
N ALA A 197 4.29 -0.06 -10.39
CA ALA A 197 4.89 -1.29 -10.91
C ALA A 197 5.13 -2.32 -9.79
N MET A 198 5.69 -1.90 -8.67
CA MET A 198 5.93 -2.73 -7.49
C MET A 198 4.62 -3.27 -6.91
N ARG A 199 3.66 -2.40 -6.61
CA ARG A 199 2.47 -2.75 -5.82
C ARG A 199 1.35 -3.37 -6.66
N VAL A 200 1.19 -2.90 -7.91
CA VAL A 200 0.09 -3.28 -8.78
C VAL A 200 0.52 -4.30 -9.82
N LEU A 201 1.60 -4.05 -10.55
CA LEU A 201 2.06 -4.97 -11.58
C LEU A 201 2.83 -6.16 -11.01
N ARG A 202 3.28 -6.04 -9.76
CA ARG A 202 4.03 -7.08 -9.03
C ARG A 202 5.42 -7.32 -9.60
N GLU A 203 6.02 -6.25 -10.11
CA GLU A 203 7.38 -6.29 -10.64
C GLU A 203 8.39 -6.38 -9.49
N PRO A 204 9.11 -7.50 -9.34
CA PRO A 204 10.00 -7.72 -8.21
C PRO A 204 11.23 -6.82 -8.26
N ASP A 205 11.54 -6.29 -9.43
CA ASP A 205 12.70 -5.41 -9.68
C ASP A 205 12.30 -3.91 -9.77
N ALA A 206 11.04 -3.55 -9.53
CA ALA A 206 10.63 -2.15 -9.45
C ALA A 206 11.20 -1.48 -8.19
N PHE A 207 11.76 -0.26 -8.37
CA PHE A 207 12.46 0.42 -7.28
C PHE A 207 12.29 1.95 -7.34
N PRO A 208 11.55 2.58 -6.42
CA PRO A 208 11.31 4.02 -6.39
C PRO A 208 12.49 4.77 -5.75
N ALA A 209 13.63 4.86 -6.44
CA ALA A 209 14.90 5.39 -5.90
C ALA A 209 14.79 6.81 -5.31
N ALA A 210 13.86 7.64 -5.82
CA ALA A 210 13.60 8.98 -5.29
C ALA A 210 12.70 9.01 -4.04
N ASP A 211 12.46 7.86 -3.42
CA ASP A 211 11.66 7.77 -2.20
C ASP A 211 12.42 8.31 -0.98
N ILE A 212 11.77 9.22 -0.23
CA ILE A 212 12.39 9.87 0.94
C ILE A 212 12.73 8.85 2.04
N GLY A 213 11.89 7.82 2.23
CA GLY A 213 12.13 6.75 3.19
C GLY A 213 13.35 5.91 2.81
N LEU A 214 13.50 5.57 1.52
CA LEU A 214 14.68 4.86 1.02
C LEU A 214 15.95 5.71 1.16
N MET A 215 15.89 6.99 0.74
CA MET A 215 17.03 7.91 0.90
C MET A 215 17.43 8.05 2.36
N ARG A 216 16.47 8.12 3.29
CA ARG A 216 16.74 8.21 4.73
C ARG A 216 17.34 6.91 5.27
N ALA A 217 16.79 5.75 4.92
CA ALA A 217 17.29 4.45 5.32
C ALA A 217 18.74 4.20 4.86
N LEU A 218 19.13 4.82 3.73
CA LEU A 218 20.46 4.72 3.14
C LEU A 218 21.40 5.87 3.54
N THR A 219 20.95 6.79 4.38
CA THR A 219 21.80 7.89 4.90
C THR A 219 22.79 7.32 5.91
N PRO A 220 24.12 7.47 5.71
CA PRO A 220 25.10 7.05 6.70
C PRO A 220 24.95 7.82 8.02
N PRO A 221 25.32 7.26 9.17
CA PRO A 221 25.34 7.98 10.43
C PRO A 221 26.17 9.26 10.32
N GLY A 222 25.58 10.43 10.63
CA GLY A 222 26.22 11.74 10.52
C GLY A 222 26.48 12.22 9.09
N GLY A 223 26.06 11.47 8.06
CA GLY A 223 26.28 11.81 6.67
C GLY A 223 25.13 12.58 6.02
N ALA A 224 25.35 13.05 4.79
CA ALA A 224 24.31 13.67 3.96
C ALA A 224 23.37 12.61 3.37
N ARG A 225 22.13 13.01 3.12
CA ARG A 225 21.15 12.16 2.42
C ARG A 225 21.62 11.93 0.99
N PRO A 226 21.69 10.67 0.52
CA PRO A 226 22.11 10.36 -0.84
C PRO A 226 21.12 10.90 -1.88
N ALA A 227 21.61 11.24 -3.07
CA ALA A 227 20.77 11.57 -4.21
C ALA A 227 20.07 10.31 -4.76
N ALA A 228 18.96 10.50 -5.48
CA ALA A 228 18.21 9.37 -6.07
C ALA A 228 19.08 8.52 -7.02
N SER A 229 20.02 9.14 -7.74
CA SER A 229 20.98 8.45 -8.61
C SER A 229 21.93 7.54 -7.82
N GLU A 230 22.39 7.97 -6.66
CA GLU A 230 23.28 7.17 -5.79
C GLU A 230 22.51 5.99 -5.18
N VAL A 231 21.24 6.25 -4.75
CA VAL A 231 20.33 5.20 -4.27
C VAL A 231 20.07 4.17 -5.35
N LEU A 232 19.83 4.60 -6.59
CA LEU A 232 19.61 3.70 -7.72
C LEU A 232 20.88 2.88 -8.05
N ALA A 233 22.04 3.52 -8.10
CA ALA A 233 23.32 2.85 -8.35
C ALA A 233 23.61 1.75 -7.30
N ARG A 234 23.34 2.04 -6.01
CA ARG A 234 23.47 1.03 -4.98
C ARG A 234 22.49 -0.13 -5.16
N ALA A 235 21.26 0.17 -5.57
CA ALA A 235 20.21 -0.84 -5.75
C ALA A 235 20.48 -1.82 -6.91
N GLU A 236 21.44 -1.55 -7.80
CA GLU A 236 21.82 -2.48 -8.87
C GLU A 236 22.30 -3.82 -8.32
N ALA A 237 22.97 -3.83 -7.16
CA ALA A 237 23.42 -5.04 -6.49
C ALA A 237 22.27 -5.93 -5.96
N TRP A 238 21.05 -5.41 -5.88
CA TRP A 238 19.87 -6.10 -5.33
C TRP A 238 18.96 -6.68 -6.41
N ARG A 239 19.35 -6.58 -7.69
CA ARG A 239 18.60 -7.23 -8.77
C ARG A 239 18.60 -8.75 -8.62
N PRO A 240 17.48 -9.41 -8.97
CA PRO A 240 16.22 -8.87 -9.48
C PRO A 240 15.18 -8.54 -8.38
N TRP A 241 15.61 -8.40 -7.11
CA TRP A 241 14.76 -8.31 -5.94
C TRP A 241 14.68 -6.90 -5.32
N ARG A 242 14.89 -5.84 -6.13
CA ARG A 242 14.93 -4.46 -5.63
C ARG A 242 13.67 -4.03 -4.89
N ALA A 243 12.49 -4.54 -5.26
CA ALA A 243 11.24 -4.27 -4.56
C ALA A 243 11.23 -4.81 -3.13
N TYR A 244 11.83 -5.97 -2.91
CA TYR A 244 11.97 -6.57 -1.57
C TYR A 244 13.02 -5.84 -0.74
N ALA A 245 14.14 -5.45 -1.35
CA ALA A 245 15.13 -4.57 -0.70
C ALA A 245 14.49 -3.27 -0.23
N ALA A 246 13.69 -2.61 -1.09
CA ALA A 246 12.95 -1.41 -0.70
C ALA A 246 12.00 -1.67 0.48
N GLN A 247 11.31 -2.81 0.50
CA GLN A 247 10.39 -3.15 1.58
C GLN A 247 11.13 -3.40 2.91
N HIS A 248 12.30 -4.05 2.89
CA HIS A 248 13.16 -4.20 4.06
C HIS A 248 13.64 -2.84 4.58
N LEU A 249 14.11 -1.95 3.69
CA LEU A 249 14.58 -0.61 4.03
C LEU A 249 13.46 0.25 4.63
N TRP A 250 12.26 0.28 4.03
CA TRP A 250 11.12 1.02 4.58
C TRP A 250 10.70 0.53 5.96
N THR A 251 10.73 -0.80 6.16
CA THR A 251 10.34 -1.36 7.46
C THR A 251 11.36 -1.03 8.54
N GLY A 252 12.66 -1.14 8.22
CA GLY A 252 13.74 -0.75 9.13
C GLY A 252 13.73 0.74 9.47
N ASP A 253 13.53 1.60 8.49
CA ASP A 253 13.40 3.06 8.68
C ASP A 253 12.21 3.42 9.58
N ALA A 254 11.04 2.82 9.35
CA ALA A 254 9.86 3.06 10.17
C ALA A 254 10.05 2.63 11.63
N GLU A 255 10.80 1.56 11.89
CA GLU A 255 11.14 1.12 13.26
C GLU A 255 12.15 2.06 13.92
N ALA A 256 13.17 2.50 13.20
CA ALA A 256 14.14 3.47 13.69
C ALA A 256 13.47 4.80 14.08
N VAL A 257 12.56 5.30 13.24
CA VAL A 257 11.77 6.51 13.53
C VAL A 257 10.90 6.33 14.77
N ARG A 258 10.25 5.16 14.93
CA ARG A 258 9.45 4.87 16.13
C ARG A 258 10.29 4.75 17.40
N ALA A 259 11.48 4.15 17.31
CA ALA A 259 12.41 4.03 18.43
C ALA A 259 12.87 5.41 18.89
N SER A 260 13.28 6.28 17.97
CA SER A 260 13.69 7.66 18.27
C SER A 260 12.56 8.49 18.90
N ALA A 261 11.32 8.33 18.41
CA ALA A 261 10.15 9.01 18.98
C ALA A 261 9.84 8.55 20.43
N ARG A 262 10.08 7.27 20.74
CA ARG A 262 9.90 6.74 22.12
C ARG A 262 10.98 7.23 23.08
N THR A 263 12.22 7.39 22.62
CA THR A 263 13.32 7.93 23.42
C THR A 263 13.07 9.40 23.74
N ASN A 264 12.69 10.20 22.76
CA ASN A 264 12.35 11.61 22.97
C ASN A 264 11.10 11.82 23.84
N SER A 265 10.16 10.87 23.86
CA SER A 265 8.95 10.91 24.71
C SER A 265 9.26 10.57 26.17
N LYS A 266 10.33 9.80 26.44
CA LYS A 266 10.77 9.54 27.83
C LYS A 266 11.47 10.75 28.46
N ASP A 267 12.08 11.58 27.63
CA ASP A 267 12.75 12.81 28.06
C ASP A 267 11.77 14.01 28.23
N ASN A 268 10.51 13.85 27.79
CA ASN A 268 9.47 14.87 27.86
C ASN A 268 8.23 14.32 28.59
N LEU A 269 8.34 14.11 29.92
CA LEU A 269 7.29 13.54 30.78
C LEU A 269 6.18 14.54 31.14
N ASP A 270 6.00 15.64 30.39
CA ASP A 270 4.98 16.66 30.67
C ASP A 270 4.13 17.09 29.45
N ALA A 271 3.97 16.26 28.42
CA ALA A 271 3.06 16.58 27.31
C ALA A 271 2.15 15.39 26.95
N GLN A 272 0.83 15.62 27.04
CA GLN A 272 -0.23 14.67 26.70
C GLN A 272 -0.10 14.07 25.30
N PRO A 273 -0.42 12.78 25.12
CA PRO A 273 -0.35 12.14 23.80
C PRO A 273 -1.60 12.39 22.98
N ASP A 274 -1.43 13.02 21.83
CA ASP A 274 -2.47 13.07 20.81
C ASP A 274 -2.35 11.85 19.88
N ALA A 275 -3.46 11.13 19.74
CA ALA A 275 -3.53 9.88 19.03
C ALA A 275 -3.73 10.11 17.53
N ALA A 276 -2.75 9.81 16.73
CA ALA A 276 -2.97 9.46 15.32
C ALA A 276 -1.72 8.85 14.69
N SER A 277 -1.77 7.60 14.38
CA SER A 277 -1.18 6.99 13.17
C SER A 277 -1.03 5.50 13.34
N ASN A 278 -1.82 4.73 12.66
CA ASN A 278 -1.33 3.48 12.06
C ASN A 278 -2.45 2.81 11.28
N VAL A 279 -2.40 2.94 9.96
CA VAL A 279 -3.11 2.03 9.05
C VAL A 279 -2.06 1.13 8.43
N LEU A 280 -1.52 0.26 9.25
CA LEU A 280 -0.92 -1.02 8.89
C LEU A 280 -1.01 -1.88 10.16
N TYR A 281 -2.03 -2.76 10.20
CA TYR A 281 -2.18 -3.84 11.16
C TYR A 281 -2.37 -3.45 12.64
N ARG A 282 -3.61 -3.47 13.14
CA ARG A 282 -3.93 -3.63 14.56
C ARG A 282 -4.41 -5.06 14.82
N PRO A 283 -3.75 -5.85 15.69
CA PRO A 283 -4.34 -7.08 16.21
C PRO A 283 -5.57 -6.76 17.06
N GLY A 284 -6.65 -7.52 16.84
CA GLY A 284 -7.92 -7.35 17.53
C GLY A 284 -7.76 -7.46 19.05
N ARG A 285 -8.41 -6.54 19.76
CA ARG A 285 -8.59 -6.60 21.23
C ARG A 285 -9.53 -7.75 21.54
N LYS A 286 -9.14 -8.63 22.47
CA LYS A 286 -10.03 -9.64 23.07
C LYS A 286 -11.22 -8.91 23.73
N PRO A 287 -12.46 -9.41 23.59
CA PRO A 287 -13.60 -8.91 24.37
C PRO A 287 -13.39 -9.28 25.83
N GLY A 288 -13.46 -8.27 26.70
CA GLY A 288 -13.50 -8.44 28.15
C GLY A 288 -14.76 -9.22 28.55
N ARG A 289 -14.61 -10.14 29.48
CA ARG A 289 -15.70 -10.70 30.28
C ARG A 289 -16.24 -9.56 31.15
N ASP A 290 -17.47 -9.21 30.99
CA ASP A 290 -18.19 -8.38 31.93
C ASP A 290 -19.41 -9.12 32.44
N ASP A 291 -19.37 -9.28 33.69
CA ASP A 291 -20.31 -9.35 34.80
C ASP A 291 -21.81 -9.40 34.47
N ALA A 292 -22.38 -10.50 34.92
CA ALA A 292 -23.82 -10.64 35.12
C ALA A 292 -24.24 -9.86 36.39
N PRO A 293 -25.39 -9.20 36.39
CA PRO A 293 -26.03 -8.79 37.65
C PRO A 293 -26.90 -9.93 38.18
N HIS A 294 -26.71 -10.24 39.42
CA HIS A 294 -27.66 -10.91 40.32
C HIS A 294 -28.52 -9.84 41.04
N PRO A 295 -29.60 -10.24 41.63
CA PRO A 295 -30.74 -11.14 41.33
C PRO A 295 -31.99 -10.39 40.89
#